data_1ca5eb530619102cef8f93ea08ea958c
#
_entry.id   1ca5eb530619102cef8f93ea08ea958c
#
_cell.length_a   1.000
_cell.length_b   1.000
_cell.length_c   1.000
_cell.angle_alpha   90.00
_cell.angle_beta   90.00
_cell.angle_gamma   90.00
#
_symmetry.space_group_name_H-M   'P 1'
#
loop_
_entity.id
_entity.type
_entity.pdbx_description
1 polymer ?
#
loop_
_entity_poly.entity_id
_entity_poly.type
_entity_poly.pdbx_seq_one_letter_code
_entity_poly.pdbx_strand_id
1 'polypeptide(L)'
;MLAVNWKYVSIVALDITIAAYLVLAITVFNQPDEKATVCNEVKIEIAQGVTDGFLTTAEVKRQLELKNIYPMAKPMHQINTRQIEETLAANPFIEQVECYKTQEGKIKVCITQRQPVLRVMANNGDNYYVDYQGEILPYMQYANNLIVATGWIDRHYARRVLAPLARSLVADRFWQNQIVQLNVLFDGTLELVPRVGNHVAYLGTPDNTEHKLERLRKFYQYGLSVAGWNKYERVSVEFDNQIICKRRQKKT
;
A
#
# COMPACT_ATOMS: atom_id res chain seq x y z
N MET A 1 -12.92 39.18 60.17
CA MET A 1 -12.54 39.89 58.93
C MET A 1 -11.29 39.21 58.35
N LEU A 2 -11.46 38.51 57.25
CA LEU A 2 -10.34 37.89 56.51
C LEU A 2 -9.54 38.99 55.81
N ALA A 3 -8.31 39.22 56.28
CA ALA A 3 -7.40 40.20 55.61
C ALA A 3 -7.06 39.69 54.20
N VAL A 4 -7.61 40.33 53.20
CA VAL A 4 -7.31 40.04 51.77
C VAL A 4 -5.85 40.42 51.51
N ASN A 5 -5.00 39.45 51.18
CA ASN A 5 -3.62 39.69 50.84
C ASN A 5 -3.48 40.29 49.45
N TRP A 6 -3.44 41.64 49.37
CA TRP A 6 -3.40 42.40 48.12
C TRP A 6 -2.25 41.98 47.17
N LYS A 7 -1.15 41.47 47.68
CA LYS A 7 -0.04 40.95 46.90
C LYS A 7 -0.44 39.72 46.10
N TYR A 8 -1.23 38.80 46.70
CA TYR A 8 -1.74 37.64 45.98
C TYR A 8 -2.77 38.00 44.91
N VAL A 9 -3.63 38.97 45.19
CA VAL A 9 -4.63 39.43 44.23
C VAL A 9 -3.97 40.09 43.01
N SER A 10 -2.90 40.87 43.20
CA SER A 10 -2.17 41.50 42.09
C SER A 10 -1.40 40.48 41.26
N ILE A 11 -0.85 39.42 41.85
CA ILE A 11 -0.18 38.35 41.11
C ILE A 11 -1.18 37.57 40.26
N VAL A 12 -2.31 37.18 40.82
CA VAL A 12 -3.37 36.42 40.06
C VAL A 12 -3.93 37.30 38.95
N ALA A 13 -4.13 38.61 39.17
CA ALA A 13 -4.59 39.49 38.12
C ALA A 13 -3.55 39.62 36.98
N LEU A 14 -2.26 39.66 37.32
CA LEU A 14 -1.18 39.69 36.32
C LEU A 14 -1.13 38.39 35.52
N ASP A 15 -1.26 37.22 36.14
CA ASP A 15 -1.27 35.92 35.50
C ASP A 15 -2.46 35.78 34.51
N ILE A 16 -3.65 36.27 34.90
CA ILE A 16 -4.83 36.29 34.03
C ILE A 16 -4.60 37.20 32.80
N THR A 17 -4.00 38.37 33.00
CA THR A 17 -3.72 39.31 31.89
C THR A 17 -2.68 38.73 30.92
N ILE A 18 -1.64 38.07 31.44
CA ILE A 18 -0.64 37.38 30.61
C ILE A 18 -1.26 36.22 29.85
N ALA A 19 -2.08 35.41 30.51
CA ALA A 19 -2.79 34.29 29.88
C ALA A 19 -3.74 34.78 28.77
N ALA A 20 -4.51 35.85 29.02
CA ALA A 20 -5.38 36.47 28.03
C ALA A 20 -4.60 37.05 26.85
N TYR A 21 -3.47 37.69 27.12
CA TYR A 21 -2.58 38.19 26.07
C TYR A 21 -2.00 37.06 25.20
N LEU A 22 -1.54 35.96 25.81
CA LEU A 22 -1.02 34.80 25.09
C LEU A 22 -2.12 34.17 24.20
N VAL A 23 -3.33 34.03 24.72
CA VAL A 23 -4.46 33.52 23.91
C VAL A 23 -4.75 34.46 22.75
N LEU A 24 -4.79 35.78 22.96
CA LEU A 24 -4.97 36.78 21.89
C LEU A 24 -3.82 36.75 20.89
N ALA A 25 -2.57 36.65 21.35
CA ALA A 25 -1.42 36.56 20.50
C ALA A 25 -1.47 35.36 19.56
N ILE A 26 -1.85 34.18 20.08
CA ILE A 26 -1.93 32.96 19.28
C ILE A 26 -3.15 32.97 18.34
N THR A 27 -4.30 33.49 18.77
CA THR A 27 -5.53 33.39 17.98
C THR A 27 -5.76 34.53 17.00
N VAL A 28 -5.31 35.76 17.32
CA VAL A 28 -5.58 36.96 16.51
C VAL A 28 -4.35 37.41 15.71
N PHE A 29 -3.18 37.47 16.35
CA PHE A 29 -1.98 38.01 15.70
C PHE A 29 -1.22 36.99 14.85
N ASN A 30 -1.47 35.68 15.04
CA ASN A 30 -0.80 34.63 14.29
C ASN A 30 -1.67 34.03 13.15
N GLN A 31 -2.79 34.69 12.79
CA GLN A 31 -3.57 34.29 11.63
C GLN A 31 -2.93 34.88 10.36
N PRO A 32 -2.55 34.03 9.38
CA PRO A 32 -2.11 34.51 8.08
C PRO A 32 -3.24 35.28 7.40
N ASP A 33 -2.94 36.43 6.79
CA ASP A 33 -3.93 37.19 6.02
C ASP A 33 -4.22 36.48 4.69
N GLU A 34 -5.06 35.42 4.76
CA GLU A 34 -5.47 34.62 3.60
C GLU A 34 -6.16 35.43 2.51
N LYS A 35 -6.66 36.64 2.83
CA LYS A 35 -7.37 37.47 1.86
C LYS A 35 -6.42 38.22 0.94
N ALA A 36 -5.25 38.60 1.42
CA ALA A 36 -4.22 39.31 0.66
C ALA A 36 -3.22 38.37 -0.04
N THR A 37 -3.14 37.13 0.40
CA THR A 37 -2.11 36.19 -0.07
C THR A 37 -2.62 35.33 -1.24
N VAL A 38 -1.82 35.27 -2.31
CA VAL A 38 -2.04 34.41 -3.49
C VAL A 38 -1.14 33.19 -3.40
N CYS A 39 -1.62 32.03 -3.84
CA CYS A 39 -0.81 30.82 -3.89
C CYS A 39 0.35 30.98 -4.87
N ASN A 40 1.56 31.01 -4.35
CA ASN A 40 2.80 31.22 -5.12
C ASN A 40 3.53 29.90 -5.42
N GLU A 41 3.22 28.82 -4.70
CA GLU A 41 3.85 27.52 -4.87
C GLU A 41 2.89 26.40 -4.52
N VAL A 42 2.89 25.32 -5.31
CA VAL A 42 2.18 24.08 -5.03
C VAL A 42 3.21 22.96 -4.95
N LYS A 43 3.43 22.45 -3.74
CA LYS A 43 4.36 21.35 -3.49
C LYS A 43 3.60 20.04 -3.38
N ILE A 44 3.81 19.15 -4.36
CA ILE A 44 3.23 17.79 -4.35
C ILE A 44 4.31 16.83 -3.91
N GLU A 45 4.10 16.19 -2.77
CA GLU A 45 4.98 15.16 -2.21
C GLU A 45 4.26 13.82 -2.30
N ILE A 46 4.85 12.87 -3.02
CA ILE A 46 4.34 11.51 -3.11
C ILE A 46 5.26 10.64 -2.27
N ALA A 47 4.72 10.06 -1.19
CA ALA A 47 5.46 9.09 -0.39
C ALA A 47 5.72 7.86 -1.28
N GLN A 48 7.00 7.67 -1.61
CA GLN A 48 7.44 6.52 -2.39
C GLN A 48 7.47 5.29 -1.47
N GLY A 49 6.74 4.25 -1.87
CA GLY A 49 6.92 2.92 -1.30
C GLY A 49 8.23 2.27 -1.81
N VAL A 50 8.38 0.98 -1.52
CA VAL A 50 9.58 0.17 -1.90
C VAL A 50 9.78 0.08 -3.42
N THR A 51 8.82 0.51 -4.22
CA THR A 51 8.79 0.38 -5.69
C THR A 51 8.42 1.69 -6.36
N ASP A 52 8.89 1.91 -7.60
CA ASP A 52 8.45 3.02 -8.45
C ASP A 52 6.93 3.03 -8.54
N GLY A 53 6.31 4.16 -8.20
CA GLY A 53 4.87 4.26 -8.00
C GLY A 53 4.06 4.31 -9.29
N PHE A 54 2.74 4.14 -9.15
CA PHE A 54 1.77 4.30 -10.24
C PHE A 54 1.51 5.77 -10.61
N LEU A 55 1.88 6.71 -9.73
CA LEU A 55 1.57 8.13 -9.88
C LEU A 55 2.84 8.95 -9.93
N THR A 56 2.81 9.94 -10.80
CA THR A 56 3.82 10.99 -10.87
C THR A 56 3.24 12.32 -10.41
N THR A 57 4.08 13.23 -9.96
CA THR A 57 3.67 14.61 -9.61
C THR A 57 3.02 15.33 -10.79
N ALA A 58 3.46 15.02 -12.03
CA ALA A 58 2.90 15.57 -13.25
C ALA A 58 1.46 15.09 -13.50
N GLU A 59 1.16 13.82 -13.24
CA GLU A 59 -0.20 13.27 -13.37
C GLU A 59 -1.14 13.84 -12.33
N VAL A 60 -0.71 13.96 -11.07
CA VAL A 60 -1.49 14.61 -10.01
C VAL A 60 -1.80 16.05 -10.37
N LYS A 61 -0.81 16.82 -10.81
CA LYS A 61 -1.01 18.19 -11.29
C LYS A 61 -2.03 18.24 -12.42
N ARG A 62 -1.86 17.40 -13.44
CA ARG A 62 -2.78 17.32 -14.59
C ARG A 62 -4.21 16.99 -14.16
N GLN A 63 -4.39 16.07 -13.21
CA GLN A 63 -5.71 15.72 -12.67
C GLN A 63 -6.41 16.93 -12.04
N LEU A 64 -5.68 17.74 -11.25
CA LEU A 64 -6.20 18.95 -10.63
C LEU A 64 -6.49 20.06 -11.65
N GLU A 65 -5.67 20.18 -12.69
CA GLU A 65 -5.87 21.15 -13.80
C GLU A 65 -7.11 20.80 -14.61
N LEU A 66 -7.32 19.53 -14.98
CA LEU A 66 -8.50 19.07 -15.70
C LEU A 66 -9.82 19.33 -14.93
N LYS A 67 -9.77 19.36 -13.61
CA LYS A 67 -10.91 19.69 -12.74
C LYS A 67 -11.02 21.19 -12.41
N ASN A 68 -10.11 22.04 -12.95
CA ASN A 68 -10.03 23.48 -12.68
C ASN A 68 -9.83 23.85 -11.20
N ILE A 69 -9.27 22.92 -10.39
CA ILE A 69 -9.02 23.13 -8.96
C ILE A 69 -7.54 23.26 -8.60
N TYR A 70 -6.65 23.26 -9.61
CA TYR A 70 -5.23 23.49 -9.36
C TYR A 70 -5.03 24.88 -8.71
N PRO A 71 -4.36 24.94 -7.52
CA PRO A 71 -4.41 26.13 -6.69
C PRO A 71 -3.43 27.26 -7.07
N MET A 72 -2.49 27.02 -8.00
CA MET A 72 -1.48 28.02 -8.40
C MET A 72 -2.12 29.32 -8.85
N ALA A 73 -1.59 30.46 -8.37
CA ALA A 73 -2.03 31.82 -8.66
C ALA A 73 -3.46 32.15 -8.23
N LYS A 74 -4.13 31.32 -7.44
CA LYS A 74 -5.43 31.61 -6.85
C LYS A 74 -5.31 32.24 -5.48
N PRO A 75 -6.23 33.13 -5.07
CA PRO A 75 -6.27 33.66 -3.71
C PRO A 75 -6.43 32.55 -2.68
N MET A 76 -5.64 32.56 -1.60
CA MET A 76 -5.61 31.48 -0.60
C MET A 76 -6.99 31.21 0.03
N HIS A 77 -7.82 32.27 0.23
CA HIS A 77 -9.18 32.11 0.78
C HIS A 77 -10.14 31.37 -0.16
N GLN A 78 -9.88 31.36 -1.48
CA GLN A 78 -10.72 30.65 -2.47
C GLN A 78 -10.30 29.19 -2.67
N ILE A 79 -9.11 28.80 -2.17
CA ILE A 79 -8.62 27.43 -2.31
C ILE A 79 -9.31 26.55 -1.29
N ASN A 80 -10.07 25.59 -1.79
CA ASN A 80 -10.71 24.54 -1.00
C ASN A 80 -9.83 23.28 -0.97
N THR A 81 -9.05 23.12 0.10
CA THR A 81 -8.14 21.98 0.27
C THR A 81 -8.90 20.66 0.35
N ARG A 82 -10.07 20.63 0.98
CA ARG A 82 -10.93 19.45 1.06
C ARG A 82 -11.38 18.98 -0.32
N GLN A 83 -11.75 19.88 -1.21
CA GLN A 83 -12.14 19.54 -2.59
C GLN A 83 -10.96 18.93 -3.36
N ILE A 84 -9.72 19.40 -3.10
CA ILE A 84 -8.49 18.83 -3.68
C ILE A 84 -8.31 17.40 -3.16
N GLU A 85 -8.43 17.19 -1.84
CA GLU A 85 -8.33 15.88 -1.21
C GLU A 85 -9.37 14.89 -1.76
N GLU A 86 -10.66 15.28 -1.78
CA GLU A 86 -11.75 14.45 -2.28
C GLU A 86 -11.55 14.07 -3.77
N THR A 87 -11.06 15.00 -4.58
CA THR A 87 -10.79 14.77 -6.00
C THR A 87 -9.63 13.78 -6.19
N LEU A 88 -8.59 13.91 -5.41
CA LEU A 88 -7.42 13.01 -5.48
C LEU A 88 -7.74 11.65 -4.85
N ALA A 89 -8.47 11.60 -3.75
CA ALA A 89 -8.90 10.35 -3.10
C ALA A 89 -9.80 9.47 -3.99
N ALA A 90 -10.46 10.05 -4.99
CA ALA A 90 -11.22 9.30 -5.99
C ALA A 90 -10.31 8.48 -6.94
N ASN A 91 -9.01 8.72 -6.95
CA ASN A 91 -8.05 7.95 -7.73
C ASN A 91 -7.77 6.61 -7.02
N PRO A 92 -8.03 5.45 -7.66
CA PRO A 92 -7.88 4.14 -7.02
C PRO A 92 -6.44 3.81 -6.59
N PHE A 93 -5.45 4.51 -7.09
CA PHE A 93 -4.03 4.32 -6.73
C PHE A 93 -3.58 5.14 -5.53
N ILE A 94 -4.46 6.00 -5.00
CA ILE A 94 -4.18 6.79 -3.80
C ILE A 94 -4.78 6.08 -2.58
N GLU A 95 -3.96 5.86 -1.57
CA GLU A 95 -4.38 5.32 -0.28
C GLU A 95 -4.83 6.44 0.66
N GLN A 96 -4.02 7.51 0.74
CA GLN A 96 -4.28 8.66 1.57
C GLN A 96 -3.77 9.93 0.89
N VAL A 97 -4.49 11.01 1.07
CA VAL A 97 -4.09 12.34 0.62
C VAL A 97 -4.40 13.37 1.70
N GLU A 98 -3.46 14.26 1.92
CA GLU A 98 -3.58 15.40 2.82
C GLU A 98 -3.19 16.67 2.09
N CYS A 99 -4.02 17.70 2.18
CA CYS A 99 -3.78 18.99 1.54
C CYS A 99 -3.91 20.12 2.56
N TYR A 100 -2.88 20.92 2.73
CA TYR A 100 -2.93 22.03 3.67
C TYR A 100 -2.26 23.28 3.13
N LYS A 101 -2.71 24.42 3.65
CA LYS A 101 -2.17 25.75 3.40
C LYS A 101 -1.02 26.00 4.37
N THR A 102 0.07 26.59 3.86
CA THR A 102 1.17 27.06 4.72
C THR A 102 1.06 28.57 4.96
N GLN A 103 1.72 29.06 6.00
CA GLN A 103 1.77 30.50 6.31
C GLN A 103 2.47 31.33 5.23
N GLU A 104 3.31 30.71 4.40
CA GLU A 104 4.06 31.38 3.33
C GLU A 104 3.26 31.53 2.01
N GLY A 105 1.96 31.24 2.01
CA GLY A 105 1.14 31.26 0.79
C GLY A 105 1.41 30.09 -0.16
N LYS A 106 1.82 28.95 0.37
CA LYS A 106 2.03 27.72 -0.40
C LYS A 106 0.96 26.69 -0.07
N ILE A 107 0.67 25.82 -1.05
CA ILE A 107 -0.17 24.63 -0.85
C ILE A 107 0.74 23.41 -0.84
N LYS A 108 0.61 22.58 0.18
CA LYS A 108 1.28 21.29 0.25
C LYS A 108 0.26 20.16 0.11
N VAL A 109 0.52 19.26 -0.83
CA VAL A 109 -0.27 18.05 -1.09
C VAL A 109 0.62 16.86 -0.82
N CYS A 110 0.31 16.10 0.23
CA CYS A 110 1.00 14.87 0.61
C CYS A 110 0.16 13.67 0.18
N ILE A 111 0.71 12.78 -0.62
CA ILE A 111 0.01 11.62 -1.17
C ILE A 111 0.73 10.35 -0.74
N THR A 112 -0.01 9.41 -0.17
CA THR A 112 0.44 8.03 0.04
C THR A 112 -0.17 7.15 -1.05
N GLN A 113 0.69 6.48 -1.82
CA GLN A 113 0.23 5.58 -2.88
C GLN A 113 -0.05 4.18 -2.33
N ARG A 114 -1.06 3.52 -2.91
CA ARG A 114 -1.30 2.10 -2.68
C ARG A 114 -0.15 1.27 -3.22
N GLN A 115 0.23 0.27 -2.46
CA GLN A 115 1.31 -0.65 -2.82
C GLN A 115 0.72 -1.98 -3.29
N PRO A 116 0.85 -2.35 -4.58
CA PRO A 116 0.39 -3.64 -5.06
C PRO A 116 1.28 -4.74 -4.50
N VAL A 117 0.67 -5.85 -4.11
CA VAL A 117 1.36 -7.06 -3.65
C VAL A 117 1.21 -8.21 -4.65
N LEU A 118 0.16 -8.17 -5.46
CA LEU A 118 -0.22 -9.25 -6.35
C LEU A 118 -0.83 -8.70 -7.64
N ARG A 119 -0.48 -9.31 -8.79
CA ARG A 119 -1.20 -9.13 -10.05
C ARG A 119 -2.08 -10.34 -10.31
N VAL A 120 -3.35 -10.13 -10.57
CA VAL A 120 -4.30 -11.18 -10.93
C VAL A 120 -4.55 -11.18 -12.44
N MET A 121 -4.43 -12.36 -13.05
CA MET A 121 -4.76 -12.64 -14.45
C MET A 121 -5.66 -13.89 -14.45
N ALA A 122 -6.94 -13.71 -14.23
CA ALA A 122 -7.88 -14.80 -14.06
C ALA A 122 -8.38 -15.38 -15.42
N ASN A 123 -8.82 -16.62 -15.39
CA ASN A 123 -9.32 -17.33 -16.59
C ASN A 123 -10.58 -16.69 -17.19
N ASN A 124 -11.32 -15.91 -16.42
CA ASN A 124 -12.49 -15.15 -16.90
C ASN A 124 -12.14 -13.87 -17.69
N GLY A 125 -10.83 -13.59 -17.85
CA GLY A 125 -10.33 -12.39 -18.51
C GLY A 125 -10.07 -11.20 -17.57
N ASP A 126 -10.39 -11.29 -16.29
CA ASP A 126 -10.08 -10.25 -15.32
C ASP A 126 -8.56 -10.05 -15.19
N ASN A 127 -8.11 -8.80 -15.25
CA ASN A 127 -6.72 -8.40 -15.10
C ASN A 127 -6.67 -7.14 -14.21
N TYR A 128 -6.11 -7.27 -13.01
CA TYR A 128 -6.06 -6.20 -12.01
C TYR A 128 -4.93 -6.46 -11.00
N TYR A 129 -4.67 -5.46 -10.15
CA TYR A 129 -3.78 -5.64 -9.00
C TYR A 129 -4.57 -5.73 -7.71
N VAL A 130 -3.94 -6.32 -6.69
CA VAL A 130 -4.43 -6.30 -5.30
C VAL A 130 -3.33 -5.70 -4.45
N ASP A 131 -3.68 -4.74 -3.60
CA ASP A 131 -2.73 -4.07 -2.71
C ASP A 131 -2.54 -4.82 -1.38
N TYR A 132 -1.67 -4.26 -0.52
CA TYR A 132 -1.41 -4.82 0.82
C TYR A 132 -2.65 -4.83 1.72
N GLN A 133 -3.64 -3.98 1.51
CA GLN A 133 -4.89 -3.93 2.26
C GLN A 133 -5.94 -4.88 1.69
N GLY A 134 -5.70 -5.45 0.51
CA GLY A 134 -6.64 -6.31 -0.21
C GLY A 134 -7.59 -5.50 -1.11
N GLU A 135 -7.29 -4.23 -1.39
CA GLU A 135 -8.07 -3.43 -2.33
C GLU A 135 -7.69 -3.74 -3.77
N ILE A 136 -8.69 -3.71 -4.64
CA ILE A 136 -8.51 -3.99 -6.08
C ILE A 136 -8.15 -2.70 -6.80
N LEU A 137 -7.03 -2.72 -7.50
CA LEU A 137 -6.54 -1.63 -8.33
C LEU A 137 -6.70 -2.00 -9.80
N PRO A 138 -7.15 -1.07 -10.66
CA PRO A 138 -7.26 -1.34 -12.08
C PRO A 138 -5.90 -1.67 -12.69
N TYR A 139 -5.91 -2.43 -13.78
CA TYR A 139 -4.68 -2.74 -14.51
C TYR A 139 -4.09 -1.47 -15.13
N MET A 140 -2.82 -1.26 -14.90
CA MET A 140 -1.95 -0.33 -15.61
C MET A 140 -0.72 -1.07 -16.12
N GLN A 141 -0.06 -0.52 -17.11
CA GLN A 141 1.24 -1.04 -17.53
C GLN A 141 2.30 -0.63 -16.50
N TYR A 142 2.45 -1.46 -15.50
CA TYR A 142 3.36 -1.24 -14.38
C TYR A 142 4.42 -2.34 -14.38
N ALA A 143 5.67 -1.95 -14.57
CA ALA A 143 6.79 -2.87 -14.64
C ALA A 143 7.35 -3.14 -13.24
N ASN A 144 6.83 -4.16 -12.55
CA ASN A 144 7.36 -4.60 -11.27
C ASN A 144 7.38 -6.11 -11.13
N ASN A 145 8.32 -6.59 -10.32
CA ASN A 145 8.47 -8.00 -9.96
C ASN A 145 7.39 -8.46 -8.96
N LEU A 146 6.11 -8.28 -9.32
CA LEU A 146 5.00 -8.76 -8.50
C LEU A 146 4.79 -10.26 -8.73
N ILE A 147 4.31 -10.93 -7.69
CA ILE A 147 3.76 -12.29 -7.83
C ILE A 147 2.54 -12.20 -8.74
N VAL A 148 2.44 -13.09 -9.74
CA VAL A 148 1.29 -13.17 -10.65
C VAL A 148 0.38 -14.30 -10.20
N ALA A 149 -0.89 -14.01 -9.98
CA ALA A 149 -1.90 -15.04 -9.75
C ALA A 149 -2.67 -15.35 -11.04
N THR A 150 -2.80 -16.62 -11.37
CA THR A 150 -3.51 -17.12 -12.55
C THR A 150 -4.51 -18.19 -12.17
N GLY A 151 -5.42 -18.55 -13.08
CA GLY A 151 -6.37 -19.63 -12.89
C GLY A 151 -7.78 -19.18 -12.56
N TRP A 152 -8.51 -19.97 -11.77
CA TRP A 152 -9.91 -19.74 -11.43
C TRP A 152 -10.02 -18.82 -10.22
N ILE A 153 -9.96 -17.51 -10.46
CA ILE A 153 -9.91 -16.49 -9.42
C ILE A 153 -11.09 -15.56 -9.56
N ASP A 154 -11.90 -15.47 -8.52
CA ASP A 154 -12.85 -14.38 -8.32
C ASP A 154 -12.25 -13.29 -7.42
N ARG A 155 -12.90 -12.13 -7.39
CA ARG A 155 -12.41 -10.97 -6.62
C ARG A 155 -12.40 -11.21 -5.10
N HIS A 156 -13.33 -12.01 -4.60
CA HIS A 156 -13.39 -12.35 -3.17
C HIS A 156 -12.22 -13.26 -2.79
N TYR A 157 -11.94 -14.28 -3.58
CA TYR A 157 -10.82 -15.18 -3.39
C TYR A 157 -9.46 -14.44 -3.47
N ALA A 158 -9.33 -13.53 -4.44
CA ALA A 158 -8.13 -12.70 -4.58
C ALA A 158 -7.86 -11.87 -3.31
N ARG A 159 -8.90 -11.23 -2.75
CA ARG A 159 -8.77 -10.38 -1.56
C ARG A 159 -8.56 -11.18 -0.27
N ARG A 160 -9.30 -12.28 -0.09
CA ARG A 160 -9.35 -13.03 1.18
C ARG A 160 -8.30 -14.11 1.31
N VAL A 161 -7.87 -14.69 0.21
CA VAL A 161 -6.93 -15.80 0.19
C VAL A 161 -5.59 -15.41 -0.41
N LEU A 162 -5.59 -14.90 -1.65
CA LEU A 162 -4.34 -14.66 -2.37
C LEU A 162 -3.56 -13.46 -1.85
N ALA A 163 -4.22 -12.36 -1.48
CA ALA A 163 -3.53 -11.17 -0.99
C ALA A 163 -2.82 -11.42 0.36
N PRO A 164 -3.42 -12.07 1.39
CA PRO A 164 -2.71 -12.47 2.59
C PRO A 164 -1.53 -13.41 2.32
N LEU A 165 -1.71 -14.41 1.45
CA LEU A 165 -0.64 -15.33 1.07
C LEU A 165 0.50 -14.58 0.36
N ALA A 166 0.19 -13.72 -0.61
CA ALA A 166 1.19 -12.93 -1.31
C ALA A 166 1.98 -12.01 -0.35
N ARG A 167 1.30 -11.38 0.62
CA ARG A 167 1.96 -10.59 1.67
C ARG A 167 2.95 -11.41 2.47
N SER A 168 2.57 -12.61 2.92
CA SER A 168 3.47 -13.49 3.68
C SER A 168 4.67 -13.94 2.83
N LEU A 169 4.46 -14.22 1.54
CA LEU A 169 5.54 -14.58 0.61
C LEU A 169 6.49 -13.42 0.36
N VAL A 170 5.99 -12.19 0.20
CA VAL A 170 6.82 -11.01 -0.05
C VAL A 170 7.55 -10.55 1.22
N ALA A 171 6.96 -10.72 2.40
CA ALA A 171 7.59 -10.39 3.67
C ALA A 171 8.78 -11.30 4.02
N ASP A 172 8.80 -12.50 3.47
CA ASP A 172 9.88 -13.46 3.67
C ASP A 172 10.86 -13.44 2.50
N ARG A 173 12.11 -13.01 2.76
CA ARG A 173 13.15 -12.85 1.74
C ARG A 173 13.42 -14.12 0.93
N PHE A 174 13.28 -15.29 1.54
CA PHE A 174 13.44 -16.57 0.82
C PHE A 174 12.34 -16.75 -0.22
N TRP A 175 11.08 -16.60 0.21
CA TRP A 175 9.92 -16.79 -0.66
C TRP A 175 9.78 -15.68 -1.71
N GLN A 176 10.08 -14.45 -1.37
CA GLN A 176 10.09 -13.30 -2.29
C GLN A 176 11.01 -13.55 -3.50
N ASN A 177 12.16 -14.19 -3.27
CA ASN A 177 13.08 -14.52 -4.34
C ASN A 177 12.74 -15.82 -5.06
N GLN A 178 11.93 -16.69 -4.44
CA GLN A 178 11.68 -18.03 -4.94
C GLN A 178 10.37 -18.16 -5.71
N ILE A 179 9.29 -17.48 -5.30
CA ILE A 179 7.97 -17.65 -5.89
C ILE A 179 7.68 -16.52 -6.88
N VAL A 180 7.25 -16.88 -8.10
CA VAL A 180 6.91 -15.91 -9.15
C VAL A 180 5.43 -15.95 -9.53
N GLN A 181 4.75 -17.10 -9.30
CA GLN A 181 3.35 -17.24 -9.67
C GLN A 181 2.59 -18.11 -8.66
N LEU A 182 1.34 -17.74 -8.44
CA LEU A 182 0.31 -18.55 -7.77
C LEU A 182 -0.68 -19.02 -8.84
N ASN A 183 -1.02 -20.28 -8.87
CA ASN A 183 -2.05 -20.80 -9.76
C ASN A 183 -3.20 -21.38 -8.93
N VAL A 184 -4.43 -20.93 -9.23
CA VAL A 184 -5.65 -21.41 -8.57
C VAL A 184 -6.34 -22.39 -9.49
N LEU A 185 -6.49 -23.62 -9.04
CA LEU A 185 -7.18 -24.66 -9.76
C LEU A 185 -8.71 -24.48 -9.67
N PHE A 186 -9.45 -25.22 -10.49
CA PHE A 186 -10.90 -25.13 -10.54
C PHE A 186 -11.60 -25.43 -9.20
N ASP A 187 -11.02 -26.30 -8.41
CA ASP A 187 -11.49 -26.69 -7.06
C ASP A 187 -11.07 -25.71 -5.95
N GLY A 188 -10.42 -24.59 -6.30
CA GLY A 188 -9.93 -23.60 -5.34
C GLY A 188 -8.62 -23.95 -4.66
N THR A 189 -7.98 -25.06 -5.03
CA THR A 189 -6.65 -25.43 -4.52
C THR A 189 -5.55 -24.59 -5.17
N LEU A 190 -4.39 -24.52 -4.49
CA LEU A 190 -3.28 -23.64 -4.83
C LEU A 190 -2.04 -24.41 -5.28
N GLU A 191 -1.42 -23.86 -6.30
CA GLU A 191 -0.08 -24.24 -6.76
C GLU A 191 0.84 -23.01 -6.74
N LEU A 192 2.09 -23.23 -6.35
CA LEU A 192 3.16 -22.24 -6.42
C LEU A 192 4.10 -22.59 -7.57
N VAL A 193 4.45 -21.61 -8.39
CA VAL A 193 5.46 -21.75 -9.42
C VAL A 193 6.73 -21.05 -8.93
N PRO A 194 7.80 -21.82 -8.67
CA PRO A 194 9.08 -21.26 -8.24
C PRO A 194 9.87 -20.67 -9.41
N ARG A 195 10.76 -19.75 -9.10
CA ARG A 195 11.72 -19.16 -10.04
C ARG A 195 12.80 -20.17 -10.44
N VAL A 196 13.18 -21.04 -9.52
CA VAL A 196 14.26 -22.02 -9.71
C VAL A 196 13.66 -23.41 -9.77
N GLY A 197 14.10 -24.20 -10.77
CA GLY A 197 13.57 -25.54 -11.05
C GLY A 197 12.35 -25.51 -11.97
N ASN A 198 12.04 -26.68 -12.54
CA ASN A 198 10.93 -26.84 -13.48
C ASN A 198 9.76 -27.63 -12.85
N HIS A 199 9.55 -27.46 -11.55
CA HIS A 199 8.47 -28.13 -10.84
C HIS A 199 7.39 -27.14 -10.40
N VAL A 200 6.23 -27.65 -10.09
CA VAL A 200 5.14 -26.93 -9.44
C VAL A 200 5.04 -27.43 -8.00
N ALA A 201 4.96 -26.53 -7.03
CA ALA A 201 4.70 -26.90 -5.64
C ALA A 201 3.18 -26.79 -5.37
N TYR A 202 2.56 -27.94 -5.10
CA TYR A 202 1.13 -28.01 -4.82
C TYR A 202 0.88 -27.87 -3.32
N LEU A 203 0.16 -26.81 -2.94
CA LEU A 203 -0.22 -26.55 -1.56
C LEU A 203 -1.53 -27.24 -1.16
N GLY A 204 -2.40 -27.57 -2.15
CA GLY A 204 -3.76 -28.00 -1.87
C GLY A 204 -4.65 -26.84 -1.42
N THR A 205 -5.53 -27.09 -0.48
CA THR A 205 -6.41 -26.07 0.10
C THR A 205 -5.62 -24.93 0.77
N PRO A 206 -6.14 -23.68 0.80
CA PRO A 206 -5.41 -22.52 1.33
C PRO A 206 -5.34 -22.43 2.86
N ASP A 207 -5.65 -23.51 3.56
CA ASP A 207 -5.52 -23.64 5.01
C ASP A 207 -4.07 -23.96 5.43
N ASN A 208 -3.68 -23.53 6.63
CA ASN A 208 -2.37 -23.78 7.23
C ASN A 208 -1.17 -23.50 6.31
N THR A 209 -1.29 -22.47 5.46
CA THR A 209 -0.28 -22.15 4.44
C THR A 209 1.11 -21.91 5.01
N GLU A 210 1.23 -21.30 6.19
CA GLU A 210 2.53 -21.08 6.85
C GLU A 210 3.25 -22.40 7.14
N HIS A 211 2.55 -23.37 7.71
CA HIS A 211 3.12 -24.68 8.01
C HIS A 211 3.50 -25.45 6.72
N LYS A 212 2.66 -25.37 5.69
CA LYS A 212 2.94 -25.97 4.37
C LYS A 212 4.17 -25.34 3.72
N LEU A 213 4.30 -24.01 3.80
CA LEU A 213 5.47 -23.28 3.29
C LEU A 213 6.74 -23.63 4.08
N GLU A 214 6.68 -23.75 5.40
CA GLU A 214 7.84 -24.16 6.21
C GLU A 214 8.34 -25.54 5.82
N ARG A 215 7.43 -26.50 5.61
CA ARG A 215 7.78 -27.85 5.15
C ARG A 215 8.36 -27.83 3.75
N LEU A 216 7.80 -27.04 2.84
CA LEU A 216 8.33 -26.86 1.49
C LEU A 216 9.73 -26.25 1.53
N ARG A 217 9.98 -25.28 2.41
CA ARG A 217 11.31 -24.69 2.61
C ARG A 217 12.34 -25.73 3.04
N LYS A 218 12.00 -26.54 4.04
CA LYS A 218 12.87 -27.65 4.50
C LYS A 218 13.17 -28.62 3.35
N PHE A 219 12.16 -28.95 2.56
CA PHE A 219 12.34 -29.82 1.40
C PHE A 219 13.23 -29.18 0.32
N TYR A 220 13.11 -27.86 0.08
CA TYR A 220 14.00 -27.15 -0.85
C TYR A 220 15.45 -27.14 -0.36
N GLN A 221 15.65 -26.86 0.92
CA GLN A 221 16.98 -26.77 1.52
C GLN A 221 17.69 -28.14 1.64
N TYR A 222 16.99 -29.17 2.02
CA TYR A 222 17.59 -30.47 2.35
C TYR A 222 17.30 -31.59 1.33
N GLY A 223 16.16 -31.50 0.64
CA GLY A 223 15.72 -32.47 -0.34
C GLY A 223 16.19 -32.17 -1.75
N LEU A 224 15.77 -31.02 -2.32
CA LEU A 224 16.09 -30.67 -3.70
C LEU A 224 17.55 -30.27 -3.90
N SER A 225 18.22 -29.72 -2.91
CA SER A 225 19.65 -29.41 -2.96
C SER A 225 20.48 -30.67 -3.20
N VAL A 226 20.05 -31.81 -2.67
CA VAL A 226 20.72 -33.11 -2.84
C VAL A 226 20.19 -33.88 -4.05
N ALA A 227 18.86 -33.91 -4.23
CA ALA A 227 18.21 -34.71 -5.28
C ALA A 227 18.26 -34.06 -6.67
N GLY A 228 18.48 -32.74 -6.75
CA GLY A 228 18.45 -31.93 -7.97
C GLY A 228 17.08 -31.29 -8.22
N TRP A 229 17.09 -30.01 -8.56
CA TRP A 229 15.90 -29.13 -8.74
C TRP A 229 14.99 -29.55 -9.90
N ASN A 230 15.51 -30.25 -10.87
CA ASN A 230 14.76 -30.66 -12.07
C ASN A 230 14.29 -32.13 -12.05
N LYS A 231 14.49 -32.82 -10.93
CA LYS A 231 14.13 -34.24 -10.79
C LYS A 231 12.63 -34.49 -10.77
N TYR A 232 11.88 -33.55 -10.22
CA TYR A 232 10.45 -33.65 -10.04
C TYR A 232 9.72 -32.66 -10.94
N GLU A 233 8.49 -33.00 -11.33
CA GLU A 233 7.57 -32.10 -12.03
C GLU A 233 6.53 -31.47 -11.10
N ARG A 234 6.18 -32.19 -9.99
CA ARG A 234 5.24 -31.71 -8.96
C ARG A 234 5.72 -32.16 -7.58
N VAL A 235 5.66 -31.25 -6.63
CA VAL A 235 5.95 -31.46 -5.21
C VAL A 235 4.71 -31.08 -4.43
N SER A 236 4.01 -32.03 -3.79
CA SER A 236 2.83 -31.74 -2.98
C SER A 236 3.21 -31.70 -1.51
N VAL A 237 2.80 -30.62 -0.85
CA VAL A 237 2.88 -30.41 0.60
C VAL A 237 1.49 -30.33 1.25
N GLU A 238 0.47 -30.81 0.56
CA GLU A 238 -0.91 -30.80 1.01
C GLU A 238 -1.12 -31.50 2.36
N PHE A 239 -0.51 -32.69 2.53
CA PHE A 239 -0.68 -33.50 3.73
C PHE A 239 0.41 -33.24 4.75
N ASP A 240 0.07 -33.12 6.04
CA ASP A 240 0.98 -32.69 7.09
C ASP A 240 2.20 -33.59 7.32
N ASN A 241 2.05 -34.89 7.14
CA ASN A 241 3.08 -35.87 7.51
C ASN A 241 3.92 -36.38 6.34
N GLN A 242 3.69 -35.86 5.11
CA GLN A 242 4.38 -36.39 3.94
C GLN A 242 4.53 -35.32 2.85
N ILE A 243 5.60 -35.42 2.05
CA ILE A 243 5.77 -34.67 0.82
C ILE A 243 5.74 -35.67 -0.33
N ILE A 244 4.75 -35.51 -1.21
CA ILE A 244 4.57 -36.42 -2.36
C ILE A 244 5.22 -35.75 -3.58
N CYS A 245 6.19 -36.46 -4.18
CA CYS A 245 6.92 -35.96 -5.34
C CYS A 245 6.64 -36.82 -6.58
N LYS A 246 6.15 -36.21 -7.64
CA LYS A 246 6.01 -36.84 -8.95
C LYS A 246 7.29 -36.62 -9.76
N ARG A 247 7.95 -37.72 -10.14
CA ARG A 247 9.18 -37.63 -10.97
C ARG A 247 8.84 -37.18 -12.38
N ARG A 248 9.72 -36.38 -12.93
CA ARG A 248 9.67 -36.00 -14.34
C ARG A 248 10.00 -37.22 -15.20
N GLN A 249 9.16 -37.54 -16.15
CA GLN A 249 9.47 -38.53 -17.16
C GLN A 249 10.47 -37.93 -18.16
N LYS A 250 11.57 -38.64 -18.42
CA LYS A 250 12.44 -38.28 -19.54
C LYS A 250 11.62 -38.46 -20.83
N LYS A 251 11.41 -37.40 -21.58
CA LYS A 251 10.97 -37.55 -22.99
C LYS A 251 12.08 -38.34 -23.71
N THR A 252 11.76 -39.55 -24.09
CA THR A 252 12.57 -40.35 -25.01
C THR A 252 12.61 -39.72 -26.37
#